data_fbe26b1c171b6e42982a2d6170a58a26
#
_entry.id   fbe26b1c171b6e42982a2d6170a58a26
#
_cell.length_a   1.000
_cell.length_b   1.000
_cell.length_c   1.000
_cell.angle_alpha   90.00
_cell.angle_beta   90.00
_cell.angle_gamma   90.00
#
_symmetry.space_group_name_H-M   'P 1'
#
loop_
_entity.id
_entity.type
_entity.pdbx_description
1 polymer ?
#
loop_
_entity_poly.entity_id
_entity_poly.type
_entity_poly.pdbx_seq_one_letter_code
_entity_poly.pdbx_strand_id
1 'polypeptide(L)'
;MEIIKKVKNKSKFSELAREYSIGPSGKNEGKLGWFQSGQMVNAFEKATFALKKGTITEAPVKTKFGYHVIMLNDIRNSKPKELNIVKQQIVERIRKFSLSNLEKEIRKNQNITIVDFEDVSKKVNN
;
A
#
# COMPACT_ATOMS: atom_id res chain seq x y z
N MET A 1 23.25 1.63 2.21
CA MET A 1 23.42 3.11 2.35
C MET A 1 24.14 3.78 1.17
N GLU A 2 24.83 3.06 0.30
CA GLU A 2 25.54 3.66 -0.84
C GLU A 2 24.66 4.38 -1.85
N ILE A 3 23.47 3.86 -2.16
CA ILE A 3 22.55 4.44 -3.14
C ILE A 3 22.13 5.86 -2.75
N ILE A 4 21.83 6.08 -1.47
CA ILE A 4 21.41 7.41 -0.97
C ILE A 4 22.51 8.44 -1.19
N LYS A 5 23.77 8.06 -0.97
CA LYS A 5 24.94 8.93 -1.21
C LYS A 5 25.17 9.23 -2.70
N LYS A 6 24.77 8.33 -3.57
CA LYS A 6 24.90 8.48 -5.04
C LYS A 6 23.81 9.37 -5.63
N VAL A 7 22.67 9.52 -4.96
CA VAL A 7 21.57 10.36 -5.47
C VAL A 7 21.84 11.83 -5.17
N LYS A 8 22.27 12.57 -6.18
CA LYS A 8 22.49 14.03 -6.10
C LYS A 8 21.34 14.86 -6.69
N ASN A 9 20.58 14.29 -7.63
CA ASN A 9 19.48 14.97 -8.31
C ASN A 9 18.46 13.95 -8.84
N LYS A 10 17.33 14.46 -9.41
CA LYS A 10 16.25 13.64 -9.97
C LYS A 10 16.69 12.67 -11.06
N SER A 11 17.53 13.14 -12.00
CA SER A 11 17.99 12.30 -13.11
C SER A 11 18.76 11.09 -12.59
N LYS A 12 19.63 11.32 -11.63
CA LYS A 12 20.43 10.25 -11.02
C LYS A 12 19.57 9.28 -10.19
N PHE A 13 18.49 9.76 -9.55
CA PHE A 13 17.52 8.89 -8.87
C PHE A 13 16.82 7.95 -9.86
N SER A 14 16.37 8.46 -10.99
CA SER A 14 15.67 7.67 -12.02
C SER A 14 16.57 6.59 -12.62
N GLU A 15 17.84 6.91 -12.90
CA GLU A 15 18.83 5.95 -13.37
C GLU A 15 19.08 4.84 -12.34
N LEU A 16 19.34 5.22 -11.10
CA LEU A 16 19.56 4.27 -10.00
C LEU A 16 18.31 3.42 -9.71
N ALA A 17 17.11 3.99 -9.81
CA ALA A 17 15.87 3.24 -9.66
C ALA A 17 15.72 2.19 -10.77
N ARG A 18 16.08 2.51 -12.02
CA ARG A 18 16.03 1.57 -13.14
C ARG A 18 17.03 0.44 -12.96
N GLU A 19 18.24 0.75 -12.46
CA GLU A 19 19.33 -0.20 -12.31
C GLU A 19 19.18 -1.09 -11.08
N TYR A 20 18.83 -0.53 -9.93
CA TYR A 20 18.88 -1.23 -8.64
C TYR A 20 17.51 -1.60 -8.07
N SER A 21 16.39 -1.06 -8.56
CA SER A 21 15.10 -1.38 -8.00
C SER A 21 14.60 -2.74 -8.46
N ILE A 22 14.33 -3.61 -7.50
CA ILE A 22 13.68 -4.91 -7.73
C ILE A 22 12.14 -4.82 -7.73
N GLY A 23 11.60 -3.67 -7.32
CA GLY A 23 10.16 -3.43 -7.29
C GLY A 23 9.57 -3.10 -8.66
N PRO A 24 8.23 -3.20 -8.81
CA PRO A 24 7.57 -2.96 -10.10
C PRO A 24 7.78 -1.54 -10.65
N SER A 25 7.98 -0.56 -9.77
CA SER A 25 8.25 0.83 -10.16
C SER A 25 9.65 1.05 -10.76
N GLY A 26 10.58 0.12 -10.58
CA GLY A 26 11.93 0.21 -11.15
C GLY A 26 11.90 0.38 -12.68
N LYS A 27 11.05 -0.38 -13.37
CA LYS A 27 10.84 -0.27 -14.83
C LYS A 27 10.34 1.12 -15.26
N ASN A 28 9.67 1.83 -14.36
CA ASN A 28 9.16 3.19 -14.56
C ASN A 28 10.02 4.23 -13.84
N GLU A 29 11.33 4.01 -13.76
CA GLU A 29 12.28 4.96 -13.18
C GLU A 29 11.98 5.34 -11.72
N GLY A 30 11.30 4.46 -10.97
CA GLY A 30 10.86 4.72 -9.62
C GLY A 30 9.64 5.64 -9.51
N LYS A 31 9.01 6.04 -10.62
CA LYS A 31 7.87 6.95 -10.65
C LYS A 31 6.61 6.24 -10.16
N LEU A 32 5.99 6.77 -9.10
CA LEU A 32 4.73 6.28 -8.52
C LEU A 32 3.53 7.16 -8.88
N GLY A 33 3.77 8.35 -9.50
CA GLY A 33 2.72 9.31 -9.74
C GLY A 33 2.27 10.05 -8.47
N TRP A 34 1.10 10.66 -8.53
CA TRP A 34 0.48 11.34 -7.40
C TRP A 34 -0.33 10.36 -6.56
N PHE A 35 -0.19 10.43 -5.27
CA PHE A 35 -0.99 9.65 -4.34
C PHE A 35 -1.42 10.49 -3.13
N GLN A 36 -2.47 10.07 -2.46
CA GLN A 36 -3.05 10.70 -1.30
C GLN A 36 -2.85 9.83 -0.06
N SER A 37 -3.10 10.40 1.12
CA SER A 37 -3.11 9.65 2.37
C SER A 37 -4.06 8.44 2.30
N GLY A 38 -3.59 7.31 2.83
CA GLY A 38 -4.31 6.04 2.85
C GLY A 38 -4.17 5.18 1.58
N GLN A 39 -3.43 5.62 0.57
CA GLN A 39 -3.19 4.84 -0.66
C GLN A 39 -1.93 3.99 -0.61
N MET A 40 -0.98 4.35 0.25
CA MET A 40 0.28 3.63 0.41
C MET A 40 0.35 2.94 1.78
N VAL A 41 1.31 2.03 1.95
CA VAL A 41 1.55 1.43 3.27
C VAL A 41 2.04 2.49 4.26
N ASN A 42 1.57 2.40 5.50
CA ASN A 42 1.72 3.44 6.52
C ASN A 42 3.18 3.90 6.71
N ALA A 43 4.15 2.98 6.74
CA ALA A 43 5.56 3.32 6.90
C ALA A 43 6.09 4.15 5.72
N PHE A 44 5.71 3.80 4.49
CA PHE A 44 6.08 4.53 3.28
C PHE A 44 5.44 5.92 3.26
N GLU A 45 4.15 6.00 3.57
CA GLU A 45 3.38 7.24 3.59
C GLU A 45 3.94 8.23 4.61
N LYS A 46 4.14 7.79 5.86
CA LYS A 46 4.73 8.63 6.92
C LYS A 46 6.10 9.18 6.51
N ALA A 47 6.95 8.33 5.95
CA ALA A 47 8.26 8.77 5.48
C ALA A 47 8.17 9.78 4.35
N THR A 48 7.25 9.57 3.39
CA THR A 48 7.06 10.50 2.26
C THR A 48 6.54 11.86 2.73
N PHE A 49 5.56 11.89 3.62
CA PHE A 49 4.99 13.15 4.12
C PHE A 49 5.90 13.91 5.09
N ALA A 50 6.90 13.25 5.67
CA ALA A 50 7.95 13.92 6.45
C ALA A 50 9.01 14.60 5.57
N LEU A 51 9.08 14.27 4.27
CA LEU A 51 10.04 14.87 3.36
C LEU A 51 9.61 16.28 2.92
N LYS A 52 10.59 17.13 2.66
CA LYS A 52 10.40 18.39 1.95
C LYS A 52 10.39 18.14 0.44
N LYS A 53 9.70 19.00 -0.31
CA LYS A 53 9.71 18.95 -1.78
C LYS A 53 11.14 18.94 -2.32
N GLY A 54 11.42 18.00 -3.21
CA GLY A 54 12.72 17.84 -3.84
C GLY A 54 13.76 17.09 -3.01
N THR A 55 13.40 16.59 -1.81
CA THR A 55 14.32 15.84 -0.95
C THR A 55 14.13 14.34 -1.04
N ILE A 56 15.13 13.61 -0.55
CA ILE A 56 15.19 12.15 -0.50
C ILE A 56 15.27 11.71 0.98
N THR A 57 14.82 10.49 1.27
CA THR A 57 14.98 9.90 2.60
C THR A 57 16.47 9.72 2.96
N GLU A 58 16.85 10.11 4.15
CA GLU A 58 18.24 9.99 4.66
C GLU A 58 18.61 8.54 4.97
N ALA A 59 17.62 7.71 5.25
CA ALA A 59 17.78 6.28 5.53
C ALA A 59 16.74 5.46 4.74
N PRO A 60 17.03 4.18 4.44
CA PRO A 60 16.06 3.28 3.81
C PRO A 60 14.84 3.06 4.71
N VAL A 61 13.64 3.21 4.14
CA VAL A 61 12.37 3.00 4.83
C VAL A 61 11.97 1.53 4.74
N LYS A 62 11.85 0.86 5.88
CA LYS A 62 11.41 -0.54 5.95
C LYS A 62 9.89 -0.62 5.84
N THR A 63 9.41 -1.46 4.93
CA THR A 63 7.98 -1.82 4.79
C THR A 63 7.83 -3.34 4.72
N LYS A 64 6.60 -3.83 4.66
CA LYS A 64 6.34 -5.27 4.44
C LYS A 64 6.83 -5.78 3.07
N PHE A 65 7.14 -4.90 2.13
CA PHE A 65 7.63 -5.22 0.79
C PHE A 65 9.16 -5.12 0.66
N GLY A 66 9.86 -4.69 1.71
CA GLY A 66 11.31 -4.49 1.72
C GLY A 66 11.73 -3.08 2.11
N TYR A 67 12.93 -2.71 1.69
CA TYR A 67 13.52 -1.41 1.96
C TYR A 67 13.36 -0.48 0.77
N HIS A 68 12.92 0.75 1.02
CA HIS A 68 12.66 1.77 0.01
C HIS A 68 13.48 3.01 0.25
N VAL A 69 14.04 3.56 -0.81
CA VAL A 69 14.58 4.92 -0.85
C VAL A 69 13.56 5.78 -1.57
N ILE A 70 13.10 6.85 -0.93
CA ILE A 70 11.98 7.66 -1.42
C ILE A 70 12.47 9.06 -1.75
N MET A 71 12.07 9.56 -2.91
CA MET A 71 12.29 10.94 -3.31
C MET A 71 10.93 11.64 -3.49
N LEU A 72 10.73 12.75 -2.80
CA LEU A 72 9.52 13.56 -2.94
C LEU A 72 9.74 14.63 -4.01
N ASN A 73 9.10 14.46 -5.14
CA ASN A 73 9.26 15.39 -6.26
C ASN A 73 8.47 16.68 -6.08
N ASP A 74 7.22 16.58 -5.64
CA ASP A 74 6.35 17.73 -5.46
C ASP A 74 5.23 17.43 -4.45
N ILE A 75 4.64 18.50 -3.92
CA ILE A 75 3.50 18.48 -2.99
C ILE A 75 2.43 19.39 -3.56
N ARG A 76 1.20 18.92 -3.59
CA ARG A 76 0.05 19.75 -3.91
C ARG A 76 -1.10 19.43 -2.96
N ASN A 77 -1.87 20.44 -2.61
CA ASN A 77 -3.08 20.23 -1.84
C ASN A 77 -4.13 19.57 -2.74
N SER A 78 -4.66 18.44 -2.30
CA SER A 78 -5.85 17.88 -2.95
C SER A 78 -7.07 18.71 -2.55
N LYS A 79 -7.96 18.99 -3.50
CA LYS A 79 -9.27 19.55 -3.15
C LYS A 79 -9.97 18.58 -2.20
N PRO A 80 -10.62 19.06 -1.12
CA PRO A 80 -11.42 18.20 -0.27
C PRO A 80 -12.43 17.44 -1.13
N LYS A 81 -12.57 16.13 -0.88
CA LYS A 81 -13.64 15.35 -1.52
C LYS A 81 -14.97 15.87 -0.99
N GLU A 82 -15.99 15.89 -1.84
CA GLU A 82 -17.34 16.25 -1.41
C GLU A 82 -17.76 15.39 -0.23
N LEU A 83 -18.42 16.02 0.75
CA LEU A 83 -18.82 15.39 2.02
C LEU A 83 -19.60 14.09 1.80
N ASN A 84 -20.47 14.06 0.79
CA ASN A 84 -21.27 12.88 0.45
C ASN A 84 -20.40 11.69 0.02
N ILE A 85 -19.34 11.92 -0.77
CA ILE A 85 -18.43 10.87 -1.22
C ILE A 85 -17.64 10.32 -0.03
N VAL A 86 -17.16 11.20 0.86
CA VAL A 86 -16.43 10.81 2.07
C VAL A 86 -17.32 10.01 3.00
N LYS A 87 -18.57 10.44 3.20
CA LYS A 87 -19.55 9.76 4.03
C LYS A 87 -19.83 8.33 3.52
N GLN A 88 -20.06 8.16 2.22
CA GLN A 88 -20.24 6.84 1.62
C GLN A 88 -19.02 5.94 1.81
N GLN A 89 -17.81 6.46 1.59
CA GLN A 89 -16.56 5.70 1.79
C GLN A 89 -16.36 5.26 3.25
N ILE A 90 -16.73 6.10 4.21
CA ILE A 90 -16.67 5.78 5.65
C ILE A 90 -17.67 4.67 5.97
N VAL A 91 -18.91 4.76 5.53
CA VAL A 91 -19.96 3.75 5.73
C VAL A 91 -19.52 2.39 5.14
N GLU A 92 -18.99 2.37 3.93
CA GLU A 92 -18.46 1.16 3.30
C GLU A 92 -17.30 0.54 4.11
N ARG A 93 -16.38 1.35 4.60
CA ARG A 93 -15.28 0.88 5.46
C ARG A 93 -15.78 0.27 6.76
N ILE A 94 -16.73 0.92 7.41
CA ILE A 94 -17.34 0.43 8.65
C ILE A 94 -18.03 -0.91 8.39
N ARG A 95 -18.82 -1.03 7.32
CA ARG A 95 -19.48 -2.29 6.94
C ARG A 95 -18.48 -3.42 6.71
N LYS A 96 -17.44 -3.19 5.93
CA LYS A 96 -16.39 -4.19 5.69
C LYS A 96 -15.67 -4.62 6.96
N PHE A 97 -15.38 -3.66 7.84
CA PHE A 97 -14.73 -3.94 9.12
C PHE A 97 -15.64 -4.75 10.05
N SER A 98 -16.92 -4.39 10.15
CA SER A 98 -17.91 -5.10 10.96
C SER A 98 -18.14 -6.53 10.46
N LEU A 99 -18.26 -6.73 9.13
CA LEU A 99 -18.40 -8.06 8.54
C LEU A 99 -17.15 -8.93 8.80
N SER A 100 -15.96 -8.38 8.61
CA SER A 100 -14.72 -9.11 8.88
C SER A 100 -14.57 -9.50 10.35
N ASN A 101 -14.99 -8.66 11.27
CA ASN A 101 -14.97 -9.00 12.69
C ASN A 101 -16.03 -10.05 13.05
N LEU A 102 -17.22 -9.95 12.49
CA LEU A 102 -18.29 -10.94 12.66
C LEU A 102 -17.86 -12.31 12.12
N GLU A 103 -17.25 -12.37 10.93
CA GLU A 103 -16.69 -13.60 10.38
C GLU A 103 -15.64 -14.22 11.30
N LYS A 104 -14.75 -13.40 11.89
CA LYS A 104 -13.73 -13.89 12.83
C LYS A 104 -14.36 -14.43 14.12
N GLU A 105 -15.38 -13.77 14.65
CA GLU A 105 -16.10 -14.24 15.84
C GLU A 105 -16.84 -15.54 15.57
N ILE A 106 -17.54 -15.65 14.43
CA ILE A 106 -18.24 -16.87 14.03
C ILE A 106 -17.24 -18.03 13.89
N ARG A 107 -16.11 -17.81 13.21
CA ARG A 107 -15.03 -18.82 13.06
C ARG A 107 -14.43 -19.23 14.40
N LYS A 108 -14.34 -18.32 15.36
CA LYS A 108 -13.80 -18.59 16.69
C LYS A 108 -14.75 -19.35 17.58
N ASN A 109 -16.05 -19.11 17.46
CA ASN A 109 -17.08 -19.66 18.33
C ASN A 109 -17.75 -20.94 17.79
N GLN A 110 -17.52 -21.30 16.52
CA GLN A 110 -18.04 -22.51 15.92
C GLN A 110 -16.91 -23.23 15.17
N ASN A 111 -16.78 -24.55 15.40
CA ASN A 111 -16.00 -25.44 14.54
C ASN A 111 -16.68 -25.59 13.18
N ILE A 112 -16.61 -24.55 12.34
CA ILE A 112 -17.16 -24.57 11.00
C ILE A 112 -16.14 -25.32 10.14
N THR A 113 -16.39 -26.57 9.86
CA THR A 113 -15.71 -27.31 8.80
C THR A 113 -16.28 -26.81 7.47
N ILE A 114 -15.48 -26.12 6.66
CA ILE A 114 -15.86 -25.80 5.29
C ILE A 114 -15.87 -27.12 4.53
N VAL A 115 -17.05 -27.63 4.26
CA VAL A 115 -17.22 -28.80 3.36
C VAL A 115 -17.24 -28.23 1.96
N ASP A 116 -16.24 -28.58 1.16
CA ASP A 116 -16.18 -28.19 -0.24
C ASP A 116 -17.38 -28.78 -1.00
N PHE A 117 -17.98 -27.99 -1.89
CA PHE A 117 -19.20 -28.39 -2.61
C PHE A 117 -18.99 -29.65 -3.45
N GLU A 118 -17.74 -29.98 -3.80
CA GLU A 118 -17.38 -31.24 -4.49
C GLU A 118 -17.51 -32.48 -3.60
N ASP A 119 -17.33 -32.37 -2.29
CA ASP A 119 -17.47 -33.49 -1.36
C ASP A 119 -18.92 -33.83 -1.04
N VAL A 120 -19.84 -32.88 -1.16
CA VAL A 120 -21.27 -33.09 -0.96
C VAL A 120 -21.87 -33.85 -2.15
N SER A 121 -21.45 -33.57 -3.37
CA SER A 121 -21.95 -34.23 -4.57
C SER A 121 -21.54 -35.74 -4.68
N LYS A 122 -20.43 -36.12 -4.04
CA LYS A 122 -20.00 -37.53 -3.98
C LYS A 122 -20.78 -38.39 -2.95
N LYS A 123 -21.36 -37.76 -1.93
CA LYS A 123 -22.14 -38.46 -0.88
C LYS A 123 -23.62 -38.64 -1.22
N VAL A 124 -24.14 -37.94 -2.20
CA VAL A 124 -25.57 -38.02 -2.61
C VAL A 124 -25.79 -39.05 -3.69
N ASN A 125 -24.75 -39.57 -4.36
CA ASN A 125 -24.83 -40.55 -5.46
C ASN A 125 -24.38 -41.97 -5.07
N ASN A 126 -24.47 -42.34 -3.78
CA ASN A 126 -24.25 -43.73 -3.30
C ASN A 126 -25.50 -44.29 -2.62
#